data_f8293b3c09d21896635419186bca5d67
#
_entry.id   f8293b3c09d21896635419186bca5d67
#
_cell.length_a   1.000
_cell.length_b   1.000
_cell.length_c   1.000
_cell.angle_alpha   90.00
_cell.angle_beta   90.00
_cell.angle_gamma   90.00
#
_symmetry.space_group_name_H-M   'P 1'
#
loop_
_entity.id
_entity.type
_entity.pdbx_description
1 polymer ?
#
loop_
_entity_poly.entity_id
_entity_poly.type
_entity_poly.pdbx_seq_one_letter_code
_entity_poly.pdbx_strand_id
1 'polypeptide(L)'
;MNEQTFIATAPEGIEPLLAAELAALGATAIKPGRGGIRFQGSLERAYRACLWLRTASRVLLPLAEFPVVEVEALYAGIHALPWEDHLAPNGTLAVEFTGTGSGIDHSHYGAQRVKDAIVDRFRERCGQRPGVDRNQPDLRIHALLRDGQVTVSLDLSGDSLHRRGYREATVIAPLKETLAAALLLKSGWPAIAAAGGPLLDPLCGSGTLAI
;
A
#
# COMPACT_ATOMS: atom_id res chain seq x y z
N MET A 1 3.81 -12.53 -20.66
CA MET A 1 4.04 -11.84 -19.35
C MET A 1 3.01 -12.38 -18.39
N ASN A 2 3.42 -12.91 -17.23
CA ASN A 2 2.46 -13.46 -16.26
C ASN A 2 1.60 -12.33 -15.68
N GLU A 3 0.30 -12.43 -15.82
CA GLU A 3 -0.64 -11.56 -15.11
C GLU A 3 -0.70 -11.98 -13.64
N GLN A 4 -0.57 -11.02 -12.74
CA GLN A 4 -0.62 -11.18 -11.29
C GLN A 4 -1.75 -10.32 -10.72
N THR A 5 -2.21 -10.68 -9.53
CA THR A 5 -3.18 -9.88 -8.80
C THR A 5 -2.43 -8.88 -7.91
N PHE A 6 -2.88 -7.62 -7.94
CA PHE A 6 -2.38 -6.54 -7.09
C PHE A 6 -3.54 -5.88 -6.33
N ILE A 7 -3.20 -5.14 -5.28
CA ILE A 7 -4.14 -4.32 -4.52
C ILE A 7 -3.64 -2.87 -4.52
N ALA A 8 -4.46 -1.96 -5.03
CA ALA A 8 -4.26 -0.52 -4.83
C ALA A 8 -5.14 -0.04 -3.67
N THR A 9 -4.54 0.54 -2.63
CA THR A 9 -5.30 1.04 -1.46
C THR A 9 -5.66 2.51 -1.64
N ALA A 10 -6.84 2.90 -1.16
CA ALA A 10 -7.30 4.29 -1.13
C ALA A 10 -8.20 4.51 0.10
N PRO A 11 -8.41 5.77 0.52
CA PRO A 11 -9.46 6.09 1.49
C PRO A 11 -10.84 5.65 0.99
N GLU A 12 -11.73 5.29 1.94
CA GLU A 12 -13.11 4.88 1.64
C GLU A 12 -13.86 6.00 0.89
N GLY A 13 -14.60 5.63 -0.16
CA GLY A 13 -15.35 6.54 -1.03
C GLY A 13 -14.56 7.09 -2.22
N ILE A 14 -13.28 6.75 -2.36
CA ILE A 14 -12.41 7.13 -3.49
C ILE A 14 -12.24 5.98 -4.49
N GLU A 15 -12.70 4.78 -4.14
CA GLU A 15 -12.53 3.58 -4.96
C GLU A 15 -13.03 3.74 -6.41
N PRO A 16 -14.14 4.43 -6.72
CA PRO A 16 -14.57 4.62 -8.11
C PRO A 16 -13.57 5.43 -8.95
N LEU A 17 -12.94 6.45 -8.36
CA LEU A 17 -11.92 7.26 -9.04
C LEU A 17 -10.65 6.42 -9.29
N LEU A 18 -10.22 5.68 -8.28
CA LEU A 18 -9.08 4.79 -8.40
C LEU A 18 -9.31 3.68 -9.45
N ALA A 19 -10.54 3.16 -9.54
CA ALA A 19 -10.91 2.18 -10.57
C ALA A 19 -10.76 2.76 -11.98
N ALA A 20 -11.21 4.00 -12.19
CA ALA A 20 -11.08 4.69 -13.46
C ALA A 20 -9.60 4.95 -13.83
N GLU A 21 -8.77 5.33 -12.87
CA GLU A 21 -7.32 5.50 -13.08
C GLU A 21 -6.64 4.17 -13.45
N LEU A 22 -6.97 3.07 -12.75
CA LEU A 22 -6.44 1.73 -13.06
C LEU A 22 -6.87 1.25 -14.45
N ALA A 23 -8.14 1.48 -14.83
CA ALA A 23 -8.63 1.15 -16.17
C ALA A 23 -7.88 1.93 -17.25
N ALA A 24 -7.63 3.22 -17.04
CA ALA A 24 -6.84 4.06 -17.96
C ALA A 24 -5.39 3.57 -18.11
N LEU A 25 -4.82 2.93 -17.07
CA LEU A 25 -3.51 2.27 -17.14
C LEU A 25 -3.55 0.88 -17.76
N GLY A 26 -4.72 0.42 -18.21
CA GLY A 26 -4.92 -0.88 -18.83
C GLY A 26 -4.95 -2.06 -17.84
N ALA A 27 -5.22 -1.82 -16.57
CA ALA A 27 -5.45 -2.88 -15.60
C ALA A 27 -6.72 -3.68 -15.96
N THR A 28 -6.72 -4.97 -15.68
CA THR A 28 -7.83 -5.89 -15.93
C THR A 28 -8.41 -6.42 -14.62
N ALA A 29 -9.56 -7.10 -14.68
CA ALA A 29 -10.23 -7.71 -13.52
C ALA A 29 -10.33 -6.77 -12.30
N ILE A 30 -10.65 -5.50 -12.56
CA ILE A 30 -10.76 -4.46 -11.53
C ILE A 30 -11.96 -4.77 -10.62
N LYS A 31 -11.69 -5.05 -9.33
CA LYS A 31 -12.71 -5.39 -8.32
C LYS A 31 -12.59 -4.44 -7.14
N PRO A 32 -13.51 -3.48 -7.01
CA PRO A 32 -13.57 -2.62 -5.84
C PRO A 32 -13.84 -3.43 -4.56
N GLY A 33 -13.16 -3.05 -3.49
CA GLY A 33 -13.35 -3.55 -2.15
C GLY A 33 -13.27 -2.39 -1.16
N ARG A 34 -13.54 -2.64 0.10
CA ARG A 34 -13.49 -1.59 1.13
C ARG A 34 -12.05 -1.13 1.37
N GLY A 35 -11.78 0.14 1.08
CA GLY A 35 -10.47 0.77 1.26
C GLY A 35 -9.42 0.40 0.21
N GLY A 36 -9.85 -0.12 -0.96
CA GLY A 36 -8.94 -0.43 -2.04
C GLY A 36 -9.56 -1.22 -3.18
N ILE A 37 -8.76 -1.52 -4.17
CA ILE A 37 -9.16 -2.22 -5.39
C ILE A 37 -8.18 -3.35 -5.68
N ARG A 38 -8.71 -4.56 -5.90
CA ARG A 38 -7.95 -5.67 -6.51
C ARG A 38 -7.99 -5.51 -8.03
N PHE A 39 -6.86 -5.69 -8.69
CA PHE A 39 -6.74 -5.65 -10.14
C PHE A 39 -5.70 -6.65 -10.63
N GLN A 40 -5.77 -6.99 -11.92
CA GLN A 40 -4.78 -7.85 -12.57
C GLN A 40 -3.95 -7.05 -13.57
N GLY A 41 -2.70 -7.48 -13.72
CA GLY A 41 -1.76 -6.91 -14.66
C GLY A 41 -0.36 -7.51 -14.57
N SER A 42 0.56 -7.02 -15.39
CA SER A 42 1.98 -7.33 -15.28
C SER A 42 2.63 -6.54 -14.13
N LEU A 43 3.80 -6.98 -13.69
CA LEU A 43 4.60 -6.24 -12.69
C LEU A 43 4.96 -4.83 -13.20
N GLU A 44 5.24 -4.67 -14.50
CA GLU A 44 5.42 -3.34 -15.13
C GLU A 44 4.21 -2.45 -14.91
N ARG A 45 2.99 -3.00 -15.08
CA ARG A 45 1.75 -2.24 -14.86
C ARG A 45 1.60 -1.82 -13.41
N ALA A 46 1.99 -2.68 -12.45
CA ALA A 46 2.00 -2.32 -11.04
C ALA A 46 2.98 -1.18 -10.73
N TYR A 47 4.17 -1.17 -11.32
CA TYR A 47 5.12 -0.05 -11.20
C TYR A 47 4.59 1.22 -11.86
N ARG A 48 3.95 1.12 -13.04
CA ARG A 48 3.26 2.27 -13.65
C ARG A 48 2.13 2.78 -12.75
N ALA A 49 1.41 1.89 -12.08
CA ALA A 49 0.39 2.28 -11.09
C ALA A 49 1.03 3.06 -9.93
N CYS A 50 2.19 2.65 -9.39
CA CYS A 50 2.91 3.42 -8.38
C CYS A 50 3.28 4.83 -8.85
N LEU A 51 3.63 5.00 -10.12
CA LEU A 51 4.02 6.29 -10.68
C LEU A 51 2.82 7.20 -11.00
N TRP A 52 1.77 6.65 -11.60
CA TRP A 52 0.71 7.43 -12.24
C TRP A 52 -0.60 7.52 -11.47
N LEU A 53 -0.88 6.62 -10.52
CA LEU A 53 -2.09 6.72 -9.71
C LEU A 53 -2.00 7.93 -8.78
N ARG A 54 -2.95 8.84 -8.91
CA ARG A 54 -3.03 10.07 -8.08
C ARG A 54 -3.85 9.84 -6.81
N THR A 55 -4.77 8.86 -6.83
CA THR A 55 -5.71 8.61 -5.74
C THR A 55 -5.35 7.42 -4.86
N ALA A 56 -4.38 6.60 -5.27
CA ALA A 56 -3.89 5.47 -4.47
C ALA A 56 -2.97 5.91 -3.33
N SER A 57 -3.06 5.21 -2.20
CA SER A 57 -2.13 5.35 -1.08
C SER A 57 -0.94 4.40 -1.19
N ARG A 58 -1.18 3.16 -1.64
CA ARG A 58 -0.17 2.11 -1.86
C ARG A 58 -0.58 1.19 -3.01
N VAL A 59 0.40 0.53 -3.60
CA VAL A 59 0.23 -0.61 -4.51
C VAL A 59 0.92 -1.81 -3.89
N LEU A 60 0.17 -2.88 -3.67
CA LEU A 60 0.60 -4.07 -2.94
C LEU A 60 0.54 -5.30 -3.85
N LEU A 61 1.52 -6.19 -3.71
CA LEU A 61 1.53 -7.53 -4.30
C LEU A 61 1.18 -8.56 -3.22
N PRO A 62 -0.05 -9.12 -3.18
CA PRO A 62 -0.42 -10.17 -2.23
C PRO A 62 0.43 -11.42 -2.46
N LEU A 63 1.01 -11.95 -1.38
CA LEU A 63 1.73 -13.22 -1.36
C LEU A 63 0.85 -14.35 -0.86
N ALA A 64 0.04 -14.09 0.19
CA ALA A 64 -0.82 -15.09 0.80
C ALA A 64 -2.02 -14.46 1.49
N GLU A 65 -3.09 -15.24 1.58
CA GLU A 65 -4.26 -15.00 2.43
C GLU A 65 -4.54 -16.26 3.23
N PHE A 66 -4.69 -16.14 4.56
CA PHE A 66 -5.00 -17.28 5.42
C PHE A 66 -5.75 -16.84 6.69
N PRO A 67 -6.54 -17.77 7.31
CA PRO A 67 -7.26 -17.48 8.53
C PRO A 67 -6.31 -17.35 9.72
N VAL A 68 -6.61 -16.41 10.61
CA VAL A 68 -5.90 -16.19 11.88
C VAL A 68 -6.91 -16.24 13.00
N VAL A 69 -6.97 -17.36 13.71
CA VAL A 69 -7.84 -17.55 14.87
C VAL A 69 -7.14 -17.13 16.17
N GLU A 70 -5.81 -17.22 16.19
CA GLU A 70 -4.93 -16.85 17.31
C GLU A 70 -3.57 -16.37 16.80
N VAL A 71 -2.76 -15.78 17.66
CA VAL A 71 -1.46 -15.18 17.31
C VAL A 71 -0.48 -16.19 16.72
N GLU A 72 -0.54 -17.42 17.22
CA GLU A 72 0.29 -18.54 16.76
C GLU A 72 0.01 -18.92 15.32
N ALA A 73 -1.26 -18.85 14.89
CA ALA A 73 -1.63 -19.09 13.49
C ALA A 73 -1.07 -17.99 12.56
N LEU A 74 -1.03 -16.72 12.99
CA LEU A 74 -0.35 -15.66 12.26
C LEU A 74 1.13 -15.98 12.09
N TYR A 75 1.81 -16.30 13.20
CA TYR A 75 3.24 -16.63 13.16
C TYR A 75 3.53 -17.80 12.22
N ALA A 76 2.81 -18.92 12.36
CA ALA A 76 3.01 -20.12 11.54
C ALA A 76 2.77 -19.85 10.05
N GLY A 77 1.70 -19.13 9.70
CA GLY A 77 1.40 -18.77 8.31
C GLY A 77 2.45 -17.86 7.68
N ILE A 78 2.95 -16.87 8.42
CA ILE A 78 4.05 -16.00 7.97
C ILE A 78 5.35 -16.79 7.82
N HIS A 79 5.69 -17.64 8.79
CA HIS A 79 6.91 -18.45 8.77
C HIS A 79 6.94 -19.45 7.61
N ALA A 80 5.78 -19.94 7.16
CA ALA A 80 5.67 -20.86 6.03
C ALA A 80 5.99 -20.24 4.66
N LEU A 81 5.91 -18.91 4.51
CA LEU A 81 6.14 -18.22 3.23
C LEU A 81 7.63 -18.21 2.86
N PRO A 82 7.96 -18.41 1.56
CA PRO A 82 9.35 -18.47 1.10
C PRO A 82 9.99 -17.06 0.98
N TRP A 83 10.28 -16.45 2.12
CA TRP A 83 10.83 -15.09 2.18
C TRP A 83 12.19 -14.94 1.49
N GLU A 84 12.95 -16.02 1.39
CA GLU A 84 14.24 -16.12 0.71
C GLU A 84 14.13 -15.85 -0.81
N ASP A 85 12.93 -15.99 -1.39
CA ASP A 85 12.67 -15.64 -2.80
C ASP A 85 12.51 -14.13 -3.01
N HIS A 86 12.31 -13.37 -1.91
CA HIS A 86 11.99 -11.95 -1.95
C HIS A 86 13.05 -11.06 -1.31
N LEU A 87 13.86 -11.59 -0.40
CA LEU A 87 14.85 -10.84 0.35
C LEU A 87 16.14 -11.65 0.52
N ALA A 88 17.28 -11.02 0.29
CA ALA A 88 18.56 -11.62 0.62
C ALA A 88 18.75 -11.75 2.14
N PRO A 89 19.46 -12.78 2.64
CA PRO A 89 19.65 -13.00 4.09
C PRO A 89 20.32 -11.83 4.84
N ASN A 90 21.10 -11.03 4.15
CA ASN A 90 21.76 -9.82 4.67
C ASN A 90 21.00 -8.53 4.37
N GLY A 91 19.83 -8.61 3.75
CA GLY A 91 18.98 -7.48 3.45
C GLY A 91 18.26 -6.93 4.67
N THR A 92 17.47 -5.87 4.46
CA THR A 92 16.70 -5.18 5.50
C THR A 92 15.22 -5.24 5.21
N LEU A 93 14.40 -5.35 6.25
CA LEU A 93 12.96 -5.37 6.12
C LEU A 93 12.27 -4.36 7.04
N ALA A 94 11.05 -3.95 6.64
CA ALA A 94 10.10 -3.28 7.51
C ALA A 94 8.72 -3.95 7.39
N VAL A 95 8.01 -4.02 8.51
CA VAL A 95 6.66 -4.58 8.57
C VAL A 95 5.69 -3.50 9.03
N GLU A 96 4.63 -3.31 8.25
CA GLU A 96 3.45 -2.55 8.61
C GLU A 96 2.29 -3.52 8.81
N PHE A 97 1.65 -3.45 9.97
CA PHE A 97 0.50 -4.30 10.31
C PHE A 97 -0.72 -3.42 10.56
N THR A 98 -1.84 -3.78 9.98
CA THR A 98 -3.11 -3.06 10.13
C THR A 98 -4.21 -4.04 10.57
N GLY A 99 -5.05 -3.61 11.48
CA GLY A 99 -6.14 -4.40 12.03
C GLY A 99 -5.88 -4.91 13.44
N THR A 100 -6.93 -5.41 14.07
CA THR A 100 -6.95 -6.01 15.42
C THR A 100 -7.86 -7.22 15.41
N GLY A 101 -7.75 -8.06 16.42
CA GLY A 101 -8.51 -9.30 16.56
C GLY A 101 -7.61 -10.52 16.69
N SER A 102 -8.20 -11.68 16.96
CA SER A 102 -7.46 -12.96 17.07
C SER A 102 -6.30 -12.91 18.09
N GLY A 103 -6.49 -12.20 19.21
CA GLY A 103 -5.45 -12.01 20.23
C GLY A 103 -4.41 -10.94 19.88
N ILE A 104 -4.60 -10.18 18.79
CA ILE A 104 -3.76 -9.05 18.41
C ILE A 104 -4.48 -7.75 18.75
N ASP A 105 -4.11 -7.15 19.88
CA ASP A 105 -4.80 -5.97 20.42
C ASP A 105 -4.33 -4.65 19.79
N HIS A 106 -3.12 -4.62 19.24
CA HIS A 106 -2.57 -3.44 18.58
C HIS A 106 -1.59 -3.79 17.44
N SER A 107 -1.55 -2.92 16.45
CA SER A 107 -0.79 -3.11 15.21
C SER A 107 0.73 -3.29 15.44
N HIS A 108 1.29 -2.65 16.45
CA HIS A 108 2.72 -2.79 16.77
C HIS A 108 3.08 -4.22 17.16
N TYR A 109 2.26 -4.87 17.98
CA TYR A 109 2.44 -6.27 18.36
C TYR A 109 2.29 -7.20 17.15
N GLY A 110 1.27 -6.99 16.32
CA GLY A 110 1.10 -7.74 15.07
C GLY A 110 2.33 -7.61 14.15
N ALA A 111 2.86 -6.40 13.98
CA ALA A 111 4.06 -6.16 13.18
C ALA A 111 5.30 -6.87 13.77
N GLN A 112 5.45 -6.91 15.10
CA GLN A 112 6.53 -7.65 15.75
C GLN A 112 6.42 -9.16 15.48
N ARG A 113 5.22 -9.74 15.63
CA ARG A 113 5.00 -11.18 15.39
C ARG A 113 5.29 -11.57 13.94
N VAL A 114 4.84 -10.77 12.97
CA VAL A 114 5.17 -10.97 11.55
C VAL A 114 6.68 -10.89 11.33
N LYS A 115 7.35 -9.86 11.85
CA LYS A 115 8.81 -9.70 11.74
C LYS A 115 9.55 -10.88 12.37
N ASP A 116 9.15 -11.33 13.56
CA ASP A 116 9.83 -12.44 14.25
C ASP A 116 9.72 -13.72 13.45
N ALA A 117 8.55 -14.05 12.89
CA ALA A 117 8.35 -15.22 12.05
C ALA A 117 9.25 -15.21 10.80
N ILE A 118 9.41 -14.05 10.16
CA ILE A 118 10.30 -13.89 8.99
C ILE A 118 11.75 -14.11 9.39
N VAL A 119 12.19 -13.45 10.45
CA VAL A 119 13.57 -13.52 10.95
C VAL A 119 13.93 -14.93 11.38
N ASP A 120 13.04 -15.63 12.07
CA ASP A 120 13.29 -17.00 12.53
C ASP A 120 13.37 -17.97 11.34
N ARG A 121 12.54 -17.82 10.31
CA ARG A 121 12.69 -18.58 9.06
C ARG A 121 14.05 -18.38 8.41
N PHE A 122 14.54 -17.14 8.30
CA PHE A 122 15.87 -16.88 7.74
C PHE A 122 16.99 -17.52 8.57
N ARG A 123 16.86 -17.52 9.92
CA ARG A 123 17.81 -18.21 10.79
C ARG A 123 17.84 -19.71 10.54
N GLU A 124 16.66 -20.32 10.42
CA GLU A 124 16.53 -21.76 10.17
C GLU A 124 17.03 -22.17 8.79
N ARG A 125 16.71 -21.39 7.74
CA ARG A 125 17.00 -21.73 6.35
C ARG A 125 18.40 -21.31 5.90
N CYS A 126 18.87 -20.15 6.35
CA CYS A 126 20.09 -19.51 5.85
C CYS A 126 21.16 -19.33 6.93
N GLY A 127 20.87 -19.63 8.19
CA GLY A 127 21.79 -19.39 9.32
C GLY A 127 22.08 -17.92 9.59
N GLN A 128 21.37 -17.02 8.91
CA GLN A 128 21.54 -15.57 8.98
C GLN A 128 20.24 -14.89 9.35
N ARG A 129 20.32 -13.62 9.66
CA ARG A 129 19.19 -12.82 10.12
C ARG A 129 19.15 -11.51 9.32
N PRO A 130 18.06 -11.20 8.59
CA PRO A 130 17.90 -9.89 7.96
C PRO A 130 17.83 -8.78 8.99
N GLY A 131 18.30 -7.60 8.62
CA GLY A 131 18.21 -6.39 9.41
C GLY A 131 16.80 -5.80 9.41
N VAL A 132 16.58 -4.79 10.28
CA VAL A 132 15.35 -4.01 10.28
C VAL A 132 15.72 -2.56 9.99
N ASP A 133 15.18 -2.02 8.89
CA ASP A 133 15.25 -0.59 8.58
C ASP A 133 13.82 -0.08 8.32
N ARG A 134 13.34 0.85 9.15
CA ARG A 134 11.98 1.41 9.03
C ARG A 134 11.88 2.50 7.98
N ASN A 135 13.00 3.13 7.64
CA ASN A 135 13.03 4.27 6.73
C ASN A 135 13.23 3.82 5.28
N GLN A 136 14.29 3.05 5.02
CA GLN A 136 14.68 2.61 3.69
C GLN A 136 14.95 1.10 3.65
N PRO A 137 13.94 0.25 3.93
CA PRO A 137 14.12 -1.18 3.87
C PRO A 137 14.26 -1.66 2.42
N ASP A 138 15.02 -2.74 2.21
CA ASP A 138 15.06 -3.44 0.93
C ASP A 138 13.72 -4.09 0.61
N LEU A 139 12.99 -4.54 1.65
CA LEU A 139 11.66 -5.13 1.52
C LEU A 139 10.68 -4.54 2.54
N ARG A 140 9.59 -3.97 2.04
CA ARG A 140 8.48 -3.51 2.89
C ARG A 140 7.31 -4.50 2.79
N ILE A 141 6.86 -4.99 3.94
CA ILE A 141 5.80 -5.98 4.07
C ILE A 141 4.60 -5.31 4.70
N HIS A 142 3.43 -5.50 4.09
CA HIS A 142 2.15 -5.05 4.62
C HIS A 142 1.29 -6.27 4.97
N ALA A 143 0.86 -6.38 6.23
CA ALA A 143 -0.06 -7.39 6.71
C ALA A 143 -1.37 -6.74 7.17
N LEU A 144 -2.48 -7.13 6.57
CA LEU A 144 -3.82 -6.65 6.92
C LEU A 144 -4.62 -7.77 7.55
N LEU A 145 -4.96 -7.63 8.83
CA LEU A 145 -5.90 -8.52 9.52
C LEU A 145 -7.30 -7.91 9.47
N ARG A 146 -8.23 -8.63 8.87
CA ARG A 146 -9.65 -8.25 8.79
C ARG A 146 -10.53 -9.48 8.84
N ASP A 147 -11.57 -9.44 9.68
CA ASP A 147 -12.57 -10.53 9.79
C ASP A 147 -11.94 -11.92 10.02
N GLY A 148 -10.88 -11.99 10.85
CA GLY A 148 -10.16 -13.22 11.12
C GLY A 148 -9.31 -13.77 9.97
N GLN A 149 -9.14 -12.99 8.89
CA GLN A 149 -8.26 -13.31 7.75
C GLN A 149 -7.10 -12.32 7.70
N VAL A 150 -5.89 -12.80 7.46
CA VAL A 150 -4.75 -11.96 7.16
C VAL A 150 -4.41 -12.04 5.68
N THR A 151 -4.22 -10.86 5.08
CA THR A 151 -3.60 -10.72 3.75
C THR A 151 -2.18 -10.22 3.94
N VAL A 152 -1.20 -10.96 3.47
CA VAL A 152 0.23 -10.60 3.51
C VAL A 152 0.67 -10.18 2.13
N SER A 153 1.28 -9.00 2.03
CA SER A 153 1.64 -8.41 0.74
C SER A 153 3.03 -7.78 0.79
N LEU A 154 3.70 -7.74 -0.35
CA LEU A 154 4.84 -6.84 -0.57
C LEU A 154 4.32 -5.46 -0.97
N ASP A 155 4.85 -4.42 -0.36
CA ASP A 155 4.55 -3.04 -0.73
C ASP A 155 5.48 -2.57 -1.84
N LEU A 156 4.92 -2.38 -3.03
CA LEU A 156 5.66 -1.94 -4.22
C LEU A 156 5.85 -0.41 -4.25
N SER A 157 5.18 0.32 -3.37
CA SER A 157 5.19 1.79 -3.36
C SER A 157 6.42 2.37 -2.67
N GLY A 158 7.05 1.61 -1.76
CA GLY A 158 8.05 2.14 -0.85
C GLY A 158 7.40 3.08 0.18
N ASP A 159 7.53 4.39 0.00
CA ASP A 159 6.77 5.36 0.79
C ASP A 159 5.32 5.46 0.31
N SER A 160 4.44 5.98 1.19
CA SER A 160 3.06 6.21 0.81
C SER A 160 2.96 7.18 -0.38
N LEU A 161 2.17 6.82 -1.40
CA LEU A 161 2.10 7.50 -2.70
C LEU A 161 1.61 8.95 -2.63
N HIS A 162 1.11 9.43 -1.51
CA HIS A 162 0.82 10.85 -1.33
C HIS A 162 2.12 11.68 -1.19
N ARG A 163 3.25 11.07 -0.84
CA ARG A 163 4.55 11.75 -0.69
C ARG A 163 5.27 11.80 -2.04
N ARG A 164 4.88 12.73 -2.91
CA ARG A 164 5.45 12.87 -4.26
C ARG A 164 6.70 13.75 -4.34
N GLY A 165 7.08 14.39 -3.22
CA GLY A 165 8.30 15.18 -3.12
C GLY A 165 8.21 16.61 -3.72
N TYR A 166 7.06 17.04 -4.24
CA TYR A 166 6.91 18.38 -4.80
C TYR A 166 6.54 19.46 -3.78
N ARG A 167 6.25 19.08 -2.54
CA ARG A 167 5.89 20.03 -1.50
C ARG A 167 7.14 20.70 -0.92
N GLU A 168 7.30 21.99 -1.14
CA GLU A 168 8.42 22.79 -0.63
C GLU A 168 8.18 23.30 0.79
N ALA A 169 6.92 23.65 1.13
CA ALA A 169 6.54 24.12 2.45
C ALA A 169 5.60 23.17 3.15
N THR A 170 5.81 22.96 4.44
CA THR A 170 4.93 22.16 5.29
C THR A 170 4.14 23.06 6.24
N VAL A 171 2.84 22.77 6.38
CA VAL A 171 1.95 23.35 7.40
C VAL A 171 1.65 22.30 8.46
N ILE A 172 1.09 22.73 9.61
CA ILE A 172 0.83 21.83 10.75
C ILE A 172 -0.05 20.63 10.37
N ALA A 173 -1.03 20.82 9.49
CA ALA A 173 -1.95 19.77 9.04
C ALA A 173 -2.19 19.86 7.52
N PRO A 174 -1.23 19.41 6.69
CA PRO A 174 -1.38 19.51 5.25
C PRO A 174 -2.43 18.51 4.73
N LEU A 175 -3.20 18.92 3.72
CA LEU A 175 -4.05 18.01 2.96
C LEU A 175 -3.16 16.98 2.25
N LYS A 176 -3.48 15.69 2.33
CA LYS A 176 -2.75 14.65 1.58
C LYS A 176 -2.97 14.86 0.08
N GLU A 177 -1.90 14.75 -0.70
CA GLU A 177 -1.90 14.96 -2.15
C GLU A 177 -2.90 14.02 -2.86
N THR A 178 -2.99 12.77 -2.43
CA THR A 178 -3.96 11.80 -2.98
C THR A 178 -5.41 12.20 -2.70
N LEU A 179 -5.68 12.83 -1.55
CA LEU A 179 -7.00 13.34 -1.22
C LEU A 179 -7.32 14.62 -2.03
N ALA A 180 -6.35 15.52 -2.19
CA ALA A 180 -6.48 16.70 -3.05
C ALA A 180 -6.81 16.32 -4.50
N ALA A 181 -6.08 15.36 -5.06
CA ALA A 181 -6.34 14.83 -6.40
C ALA A 181 -7.76 14.22 -6.50
N ALA A 182 -8.19 13.45 -5.50
CA ALA A 182 -9.52 12.88 -5.47
C ALA A 182 -10.63 13.94 -5.42
N LEU A 183 -10.45 15.01 -4.66
CA LEU A 183 -11.40 16.13 -4.58
C LEU A 183 -11.52 16.84 -5.93
N LEU A 184 -10.41 17.14 -6.60
CA LEU A 184 -10.40 17.78 -7.92
C LEU A 184 -11.05 16.86 -8.97
N LEU A 185 -10.76 15.57 -8.97
CA LEU A 185 -11.39 14.63 -9.88
C LEU A 185 -12.90 14.53 -9.63
N LYS A 186 -13.31 14.46 -8.37
CA LYS A 186 -14.72 14.36 -7.99
C LYS A 186 -15.52 15.62 -8.28
N SER A 187 -14.88 16.80 -8.23
CA SER A 187 -15.52 18.08 -8.59
C SER A 187 -15.68 18.30 -10.11
N GLY A 188 -15.13 17.41 -10.95
CA GLY A 188 -15.14 17.56 -12.40
C GLY A 188 -14.08 18.58 -12.91
N TRP A 189 -13.12 18.98 -12.07
CA TRP A 189 -12.09 19.94 -12.40
C TRP A 189 -11.37 19.67 -13.73
N PRO A 190 -11.01 18.43 -14.12
CA PRO A 190 -10.33 18.21 -15.40
C PRO A 190 -11.09 18.75 -16.61
N ALA A 191 -12.43 18.64 -16.62
CA ALA A 191 -13.25 19.18 -17.70
C ALA A 191 -13.31 20.71 -17.65
N ILE A 192 -13.40 21.30 -16.46
CA ILE A 192 -13.38 22.74 -16.25
C ILE A 192 -12.03 23.33 -16.71
N ALA A 193 -10.93 22.71 -16.30
CA ALA A 193 -9.58 23.12 -16.69
C ALA A 193 -9.36 23.03 -18.22
N ALA A 194 -9.85 21.93 -18.84
CA ALA A 194 -9.76 21.77 -20.30
C ALA A 194 -10.53 22.86 -21.07
N ALA A 195 -11.59 23.40 -20.46
CA ALA A 195 -12.37 24.53 -21.00
C ALA A 195 -11.77 25.90 -20.65
N GLY A 196 -10.60 26.00 -20.01
CA GLY A 196 -9.95 27.23 -19.60
C GLY A 196 -10.57 27.89 -18.36
N GLY A 197 -11.34 27.13 -17.56
CA GLY A 197 -11.96 27.65 -16.34
C GLY A 197 -10.93 27.92 -15.24
N PRO A 198 -11.17 28.90 -14.35
CA PRO A 198 -10.26 29.23 -13.24
C PRO A 198 -10.48 28.28 -12.05
N LEU A 199 -9.41 28.00 -11.27
CA LEU A 199 -9.47 27.43 -9.94
C LEU A 199 -9.28 28.53 -8.89
N LEU A 200 -10.16 28.58 -7.91
CA LEU A 200 -10.02 29.44 -6.73
C LEU A 200 -10.02 28.59 -5.47
N ASP A 201 -8.94 28.64 -4.71
CA ASP A 201 -8.83 28.04 -3.39
C ASP A 201 -8.65 29.15 -2.33
N PRO A 202 -9.74 29.61 -1.68
CA PRO A 202 -9.68 30.71 -0.73
C PRO A 202 -9.00 30.35 0.60
N LEU A 203 -8.76 29.07 0.87
CA LEU A 203 -8.13 28.57 2.08
C LEU A 203 -6.94 27.68 1.74
N CYS A 204 -6.13 28.08 0.78
CA CYS A 204 -5.13 27.26 0.09
C CYS A 204 -4.07 26.61 0.99
N GLY A 205 -3.82 27.12 2.20
CA GLY A 205 -2.78 26.56 3.09
C GLY A 205 -1.41 26.52 2.37
N SER A 206 -0.88 25.30 2.18
CA SER A 206 0.35 25.07 1.41
C SER A 206 0.12 24.89 -0.10
N GLY A 207 -1.04 25.23 -0.63
CA GLY A 207 -1.37 25.17 -2.06
C GLY A 207 -1.61 23.76 -2.62
N THR A 208 -1.90 22.77 -1.78
CA THR A 208 -1.99 21.36 -2.22
C THR A 208 -3.02 21.11 -3.33
N LEU A 209 -4.11 21.89 -3.41
CA LEU A 209 -5.10 21.75 -4.49
C LEU A 209 -4.64 22.43 -5.80
N ALA A 210 -3.74 23.41 -5.73
CA ALA A 210 -3.27 24.17 -6.88
C ALA A 210 -2.05 23.54 -7.58
N ILE A 211 -1.35 22.63 -6.89
CA ILE A 211 -0.20 21.89 -7.40
C ILE A 211 -0.66 20.59 -8.05
#